data_1090985cbe41dc14388eb92b9bde3666
#
_entry.id   1090985cbe41dc14388eb92b9bde3666
#
_cell.length_a   1.000
_cell.length_b   1.000
_cell.length_c   1.000
_cell.angle_alpha   90.00
_cell.angle_beta   90.00
_cell.angle_gamma   90.00
#
_symmetry.space_group_name_H-M   'P 1'
#
loop_
_entity.id
_entity.type
_entity.pdbx_description
1 polymer ?
#
loop_
_entity_poly.entity_id
_entity_poly.type
_entity_poly.pdbx_seq_one_letter_code
_entity_poly.pdbx_strand_id
1 'polypeptide(L)'
;MALFDTDILGSEPTKKMMMNGPVETLFDKTSSKLVGQPITRVDGSLKVSGQATYSAEFHRDNMAYGVLVGATITKGKVKSIDTDSVADIPGVIKVVTDAKHFLRNSQQGGKAKAPTQGATDVDYHGQPIAVVIGETLEAATEGANALVITYEDETDKAALEFSEVLKNAREVK
;
A
#
# COMPACT_ATOMS: atom_id res chain seq x y z
N MET A 1 -4.63 26.42 24.50
CA MET A 1 -5.45 26.86 23.35
C MET A 1 -4.52 26.88 22.13
N ALA A 2 -4.63 25.90 21.28
CA ALA A 2 -3.81 25.84 20.07
C ALA A 2 -4.59 26.44 18.90
N LEU A 3 -4.02 27.45 18.26
CA LEU A 3 -4.52 28.06 17.05
C LEU A 3 -3.77 27.44 15.87
N PHE A 4 -4.46 26.76 14.98
CA PHE A 4 -3.89 26.29 13.74
C PHE A 4 -4.20 27.31 12.65
N ASP A 5 -3.16 27.78 12.01
CA ASP A 5 -3.26 28.62 10.82
C ASP A 5 -3.26 27.70 9.59
N THR A 6 -4.34 27.74 8.81
CA THR A 6 -4.53 26.88 7.62
C THR A 6 -4.24 27.62 6.32
N ASP A 7 -3.48 28.70 6.37
CA ASP A 7 -3.10 29.43 5.17
C ASP A 7 -2.05 28.69 4.35
N ILE A 8 -2.52 27.68 3.60
CA ILE A 8 -1.65 26.84 2.75
C ILE A 8 -1.48 27.44 1.35
N LEU A 9 -2.30 28.40 0.91
CA LEU A 9 -2.31 28.88 -0.48
C LEU A 9 -2.61 30.38 -0.68
N GLY A 10 -2.50 31.21 0.33
CA GLY A 10 -2.29 32.66 0.18
C GLY A 10 -3.37 33.49 -0.52
N SER A 11 -4.65 33.16 -0.49
CA SER A 11 -5.65 33.95 -1.20
C SER A 11 -6.96 34.27 -0.47
N GLU A 12 -7.19 33.71 0.73
CA GLU A 12 -8.39 34.06 1.52
C GLU A 12 -8.04 34.14 3.01
N PRO A 13 -8.65 35.03 3.78
CA PRO A 13 -8.40 35.12 5.21
C PRO A 13 -8.78 33.81 5.89
N THR A 14 -7.79 33.15 6.45
CA THR A 14 -7.93 31.91 7.20
C THR A 14 -8.99 32.04 8.28
N LYS A 15 -10.01 31.19 8.21
CA LYS A 15 -10.97 31.06 9.30
C LYS A 15 -10.24 30.39 10.48
N LYS A 16 -9.96 31.19 11.51
CA LYS A 16 -9.42 30.65 12.77
C LYS A 16 -10.45 29.71 13.39
N MET A 17 -10.18 28.42 13.36
CA MET A 17 -11.00 27.41 14.04
C MET A 17 -10.45 27.16 15.44
N MET A 18 -11.27 27.42 16.47
CA MET A 18 -10.96 27.04 17.85
C MET A 18 -11.29 25.54 18.01
N MET A 19 -10.26 24.72 18.16
CA MET A 19 -10.40 23.27 18.32
C MET A 19 -10.78 22.82 19.74
N ASN A 20 -10.82 23.73 20.71
CA ASN A 20 -10.99 23.43 22.16
C ASN A 20 -12.34 23.85 22.73
N GLY A 21 -13.33 24.19 21.91
CA GLY A 21 -14.70 24.41 22.40
C GLY A 21 -15.46 23.09 22.54
N PRO A 22 -16.42 22.99 23.47
CA PRO A 22 -17.34 21.87 23.49
C PRO A 22 -18.12 21.86 22.17
N VAL A 23 -17.74 20.94 21.28
CA VAL A 23 -18.49 20.71 20.05
C VAL A 23 -19.53 19.64 20.35
N GLU A 24 -20.80 20.05 20.38
CA GLU A 24 -21.90 19.10 20.52
C GLU A 24 -21.96 18.23 19.27
N THR A 25 -21.63 16.96 19.45
CA THR A 25 -21.63 15.98 18.36
C THR A 25 -23.05 15.45 18.09
N LEU A 26 -23.23 14.80 16.93
CA LEU A 26 -24.50 14.12 16.63
C LEU A 26 -24.85 13.08 17.70
N PHE A 27 -23.84 12.48 18.34
CA PHE A 27 -24.01 11.46 19.38
C PHE A 27 -24.49 12.06 20.71
N ASP A 28 -24.19 13.32 21.00
CA ASP A 28 -24.66 14.01 22.20
C ASP A 28 -26.18 14.30 22.10
N LYS A 29 -26.69 14.38 20.88
CA LYS A 29 -28.12 14.63 20.58
C LYS A 29 -28.94 13.34 20.47
N THR A 30 -28.28 12.19 20.38
CA THR A 30 -28.96 10.91 20.16
C THR A 30 -28.89 10.06 21.42
N SER A 31 -30.03 9.59 21.93
CA SER A 31 -30.08 8.62 23.03
C SER A 31 -29.62 7.24 22.50
N SER A 32 -28.35 7.09 22.18
CA SER A 32 -27.80 5.81 21.81
C SER A 32 -27.63 4.93 23.05
N LYS A 33 -28.18 3.71 23.00
CA LYS A 33 -27.95 2.71 24.06
C LYS A 33 -26.56 2.09 24.02
N LEU A 34 -25.75 2.43 23.03
CA LEU A 34 -24.42 1.83 22.80
C LEU A 34 -23.29 2.79 23.16
N VAL A 35 -23.46 4.08 22.84
CA VAL A 35 -22.40 5.09 23.13
C VAL A 35 -22.33 5.36 24.62
N GLY A 36 -21.10 5.32 25.17
CA GLY A 36 -20.87 5.52 26.61
C GLY A 36 -21.17 4.31 27.50
N GLN A 37 -21.60 3.18 26.93
CA GLN A 37 -21.81 1.95 27.69
C GLN A 37 -20.53 1.07 27.70
N PRO A 38 -20.22 0.39 28.82
CA PRO A 38 -19.08 -0.52 28.91
C PRO A 38 -19.40 -1.86 28.21
N ILE A 39 -19.48 -1.81 26.86
CA ILE A 39 -19.77 -2.99 26.07
C ILE A 39 -18.50 -3.80 25.89
N THR A 40 -18.58 -5.08 26.21
CA THR A 40 -17.47 -6.02 26.00
C THR A 40 -17.23 -6.18 24.50
N ARG A 41 -15.96 -6.04 24.10
CA ARG A 41 -15.55 -6.29 22.73
C ARG A 41 -15.79 -7.74 22.37
N VAL A 42 -16.42 -8.00 21.21
CA VAL A 42 -16.83 -9.35 20.75
C VAL A 42 -15.64 -10.31 20.67
N ASP A 43 -14.50 -9.83 20.20
CA ASP A 43 -13.26 -10.60 20.05
C ASP A 43 -12.30 -10.45 21.25
N GLY A 44 -12.72 -9.75 22.30
CA GLY A 44 -11.85 -9.41 23.44
C GLY A 44 -11.32 -10.64 24.16
N SER A 45 -12.18 -11.62 24.44
CA SER A 45 -11.79 -12.86 25.12
C SER A 45 -10.79 -13.68 24.30
N LEU A 46 -10.99 -13.76 23.00
CA LEU A 46 -10.07 -14.46 22.09
C LEU A 46 -8.69 -13.78 22.05
N LYS A 47 -8.68 -12.45 22.08
CA LYS A 47 -7.40 -11.70 22.05
C LYS A 47 -6.61 -11.85 23.34
N VAL A 48 -7.24 -11.74 24.49
CA VAL A 48 -6.54 -11.86 25.78
C VAL A 48 -6.12 -13.28 26.11
N SER A 49 -6.80 -14.30 25.54
CA SER A 49 -6.42 -15.71 25.68
C SER A 49 -5.41 -16.20 24.64
N GLY A 50 -5.02 -15.35 23.68
CA GLY A 50 -4.13 -15.74 22.58
C GLY A 50 -4.78 -16.66 21.54
N GLN A 51 -6.10 -16.76 21.53
CA GLN A 51 -6.86 -17.62 20.60
C GLN A 51 -7.38 -16.89 19.37
N ALA A 52 -7.23 -15.57 19.34
CA ALA A 52 -7.58 -14.78 18.14
C ALA A 52 -6.54 -15.04 17.06
N THR A 53 -6.97 -15.57 15.92
CA THR A 53 -6.10 -15.83 14.77
C THR A 53 -6.14 -14.67 13.78
N TYR A 54 -4.96 -14.29 13.28
CA TYR A 54 -4.77 -13.29 12.23
C TYR A 54 -4.38 -14.00 10.92
N SER A 55 -4.41 -13.29 9.80
CA SER A 55 -4.23 -13.89 8.47
C SER A 55 -2.94 -14.71 8.30
N ALA A 56 -1.86 -14.35 9.00
CA ALA A 56 -0.60 -15.11 8.96
C ALA A 56 -0.60 -16.39 9.79
N GLU A 57 -1.63 -16.58 10.63
CA GLU A 57 -1.74 -17.73 11.56
C GLU A 57 -2.68 -18.83 11.03
N PHE A 58 -3.29 -18.58 9.86
CA PHE A 58 -4.07 -19.60 9.19
C PHE A 58 -3.15 -20.51 8.38
N HIS A 59 -2.97 -21.74 8.84
CA HIS A 59 -2.16 -22.75 8.16
C HIS A 59 -3.05 -23.77 7.48
N ARG A 60 -2.59 -24.23 6.32
CA ARG A 60 -3.18 -25.35 5.60
C ARG A 60 -2.07 -26.30 5.14
N ASP A 61 -2.39 -27.57 5.00
CA ASP A 61 -1.47 -28.54 4.44
C ASP A 61 -1.11 -28.14 3.00
N ASN A 62 0.17 -28.25 2.66
CA ASN A 62 0.74 -27.86 1.36
C ASN A 62 0.49 -26.40 0.97
N MET A 63 0.45 -25.50 1.95
CA MET A 63 0.35 -24.07 1.69
C MET A 63 1.65 -23.55 1.09
N ALA A 64 1.54 -22.83 -0.03
CA ALA A 64 2.66 -22.11 -0.62
C ALA A 64 2.68 -20.65 -0.13
N TYR A 65 3.88 -20.08 -0.08
CA TYR A 65 4.14 -18.71 0.34
C TYR A 65 4.53 -17.85 -0.86
N GLY A 66 3.97 -16.65 -0.95
CA GLY A 66 4.31 -15.72 -2.00
C GLY A 66 4.96 -14.45 -1.44
N VAL A 67 6.12 -14.08 -1.96
CA VAL A 67 6.83 -12.84 -1.63
C VAL A 67 6.82 -11.91 -2.83
N LEU A 68 6.32 -10.68 -2.62
CA LEU A 68 6.30 -9.64 -3.65
C LEU A 68 7.72 -9.12 -3.89
N VAL A 69 8.08 -9.00 -5.15
CA VAL A 69 9.32 -8.35 -5.58
C VAL A 69 8.98 -6.94 -6.04
N GLY A 70 9.54 -5.95 -5.36
CA GLY A 70 9.37 -4.54 -5.69
C GLY A 70 10.45 -4.02 -6.63
N ALA A 71 10.09 -3.06 -7.47
CA ALA A 71 11.05 -2.36 -8.32
C ALA A 71 12.08 -1.60 -7.49
N THR A 72 13.34 -1.63 -7.92
CA THR A 72 14.45 -0.95 -7.23
C THR A 72 14.75 0.44 -7.81
N ILE A 73 14.09 0.81 -8.91
CA ILE A 73 14.16 2.14 -9.52
C ILE A 73 12.92 2.96 -9.18
N THR A 74 12.99 4.28 -9.29
CA THR A 74 11.88 5.20 -9.00
C THR A 74 11.01 5.47 -10.23
N LYS A 75 11.60 5.39 -11.42
CA LYS A 75 10.89 5.56 -12.69
C LYS A 75 11.61 4.83 -13.80
N GLY A 76 10.84 4.24 -14.71
CA GLY A 76 11.38 3.54 -15.87
C GLY A 76 10.54 2.35 -16.29
N LYS A 77 11.20 1.34 -16.85
CA LYS A 77 10.55 0.11 -17.31
C LYS A 77 11.33 -1.13 -16.90
N VAL A 78 10.60 -2.20 -16.62
CA VAL A 78 11.19 -3.52 -16.51
C VAL A 78 11.52 -4.03 -17.90
N LYS A 79 12.81 -4.21 -18.19
CA LYS A 79 13.29 -4.72 -19.48
C LYS A 79 13.22 -6.24 -19.51
N SER A 80 13.66 -6.91 -18.46
CA SER A 80 13.59 -8.36 -18.32
C SER A 80 13.65 -8.78 -16.87
N ILE A 81 13.02 -9.91 -16.57
CA ILE A 81 13.10 -10.62 -15.29
C ILE A 81 13.64 -12.00 -15.61
N ASP A 82 14.83 -12.32 -15.09
CA ASP A 82 15.47 -13.61 -15.27
C ASP A 82 14.94 -14.60 -14.22
N THR A 83 13.92 -15.35 -14.59
CA THR A 83 13.29 -16.36 -13.69
C THR A 83 14.19 -17.54 -13.42
N ASP A 84 15.16 -17.82 -14.32
CA ASP A 84 16.07 -18.94 -14.18
C ASP A 84 17.15 -18.67 -13.11
N SER A 85 17.39 -17.39 -12.81
CA SER A 85 18.33 -16.98 -11.75
C SER A 85 18.01 -17.55 -10.36
N VAL A 86 16.77 -17.98 -10.14
CA VAL A 86 16.29 -18.52 -8.84
C VAL A 86 15.74 -19.95 -8.94
N ALA A 87 15.82 -20.56 -10.11
CA ALA A 87 15.27 -21.91 -10.35
C ALA A 87 15.93 -23.00 -9.51
N ASP A 88 17.22 -22.84 -9.19
CA ASP A 88 17.99 -23.81 -8.41
C ASP A 88 17.92 -23.58 -6.90
N ILE A 89 17.19 -22.56 -6.43
CA ILE A 89 17.02 -22.31 -4.99
C ILE A 89 16.04 -23.35 -4.41
N PRO A 90 16.48 -24.16 -3.43
CA PRO A 90 15.62 -25.18 -2.85
C PRO A 90 14.33 -24.62 -2.25
N GLY A 91 13.21 -25.22 -2.62
CA GLY A 91 11.90 -24.79 -2.12
C GLY A 91 11.29 -23.62 -2.89
N VAL A 92 11.95 -23.02 -3.88
CA VAL A 92 11.32 -22.09 -4.81
C VAL A 92 10.50 -22.90 -5.81
N ILE A 93 9.21 -22.58 -5.92
CA ILE A 93 8.26 -23.28 -6.78
C ILE A 93 8.15 -22.59 -8.14
N LYS A 94 7.99 -21.26 -8.12
CA LYS A 94 7.72 -20.49 -9.33
C LYS A 94 7.91 -19.00 -9.12
N VAL A 95 8.32 -18.32 -10.19
CA VAL A 95 8.24 -16.84 -10.28
C VAL A 95 7.07 -16.44 -11.18
N VAL A 96 6.19 -15.58 -10.67
CA VAL A 96 5.04 -15.06 -11.40
C VAL A 96 5.36 -13.63 -11.85
N THR A 97 5.40 -13.42 -13.15
CA THR A 97 5.73 -12.13 -13.80
C THR A 97 4.61 -11.62 -14.70
N ASP A 98 3.50 -12.37 -14.84
CA ASP A 98 2.39 -11.98 -15.72
C ASP A 98 1.71 -10.71 -15.20
N ALA A 99 1.76 -9.67 -16.03
CA ALA A 99 1.16 -8.37 -15.77
C ALA A 99 -0.31 -8.44 -15.33
N LYS A 100 -1.06 -9.45 -15.76
CA LYS A 100 -2.47 -9.63 -15.37
C LYS A 100 -2.66 -9.82 -13.87
N HIS A 101 -1.68 -10.37 -13.18
CA HIS A 101 -1.74 -10.59 -11.73
C HIS A 101 -1.44 -9.32 -10.92
N PHE A 102 -0.85 -8.29 -11.56
CA PHE A 102 -0.45 -7.04 -10.93
C PHE A 102 -1.33 -5.85 -11.34
N LEU A 103 -2.36 -6.07 -12.17
CA LEU A 103 -3.28 -5.02 -12.54
C LEU A 103 -4.10 -4.59 -11.34
N ARG A 104 -3.91 -3.35 -10.91
CA ARG A 104 -4.74 -2.71 -9.89
C ARG A 104 -5.81 -1.88 -10.57
N ASN A 105 -7.04 -2.32 -10.48
CA ASN A 105 -8.19 -1.49 -10.73
C ASN A 105 -8.56 -0.79 -9.43
N SER A 106 -8.57 0.54 -9.43
CA SER A 106 -9.17 1.28 -8.34
C SER A 106 -10.67 0.98 -8.31
N GLN A 107 -11.08 0.26 -7.27
CA GLN A 107 -12.51 0.01 -7.01
C GLN A 107 -13.12 1.03 -6.03
N GLN A 108 -12.44 2.11 -5.76
CA GLN A 108 -13.02 3.16 -4.93
C GLN A 108 -14.10 3.87 -5.73
N GLY A 109 -15.32 3.80 -5.21
CA GLY A 109 -16.50 4.38 -5.81
C GLY A 109 -16.30 5.86 -6.14
N GLY A 110 -16.52 6.19 -7.40
CA GLY A 110 -16.37 7.52 -7.97
C GLY A 110 -16.12 7.44 -9.46
N LYS A 111 -16.24 8.55 -10.15
CA LYS A 111 -16.00 8.67 -11.60
C LYS A 111 -14.48 8.67 -11.96
N ALA A 112 -13.61 8.69 -10.96
CA ALA A 112 -12.17 8.67 -11.17
C ALA A 112 -11.72 7.24 -11.47
N LYS A 113 -11.27 7.00 -12.70
CA LYS A 113 -10.53 5.80 -13.07
C LYS A 113 -9.08 6.01 -12.65
N ALA A 114 -8.60 5.26 -11.66
CA ALA A 114 -7.17 5.19 -11.45
C ALA A 114 -6.51 4.55 -12.67
N PRO A 115 -5.33 5.03 -13.09
CA PRO A 115 -4.58 4.39 -14.16
C PRO A 115 -4.28 2.95 -13.75
N THR A 116 -4.39 2.04 -14.71
CA THR A 116 -3.99 0.65 -14.53
C THR A 116 -2.48 0.62 -14.40
N GLN A 117 -1.97 0.20 -13.24
CA GLN A 117 -0.53 0.00 -13.08
C GLN A 117 -0.15 -1.33 -13.73
N GLY A 118 0.72 -1.28 -14.73
CA GLY A 118 1.28 -2.47 -15.37
C GLY A 118 2.53 -2.94 -14.61
N ALA A 119 2.87 -4.23 -14.77
CA ALA A 119 4.10 -4.79 -14.21
C ALA A 119 5.37 -4.36 -14.99
N THR A 120 5.21 -3.74 -16.15
CA THR A 120 6.30 -3.33 -17.02
C THR A 120 6.73 -1.88 -16.82
N ASP A 121 5.78 -0.98 -16.54
CA ASP A 121 6.09 0.42 -16.28
C ASP A 121 6.26 0.64 -14.78
N VAL A 122 7.37 1.25 -14.37
CA VAL A 122 7.69 1.56 -13.00
C VAL A 122 7.48 3.04 -12.76
N ASP A 123 6.54 3.37 -11.86
CA ASP A 123 6.18 4.73 -11.49
C ASP A 123 6.73 5.14 -10.12
N TYR A 124 7.11 4.17 -9.27
CA TYR A 124 7.66 4.43 -7.94
C TYR A 124 8.51 3.26 -7.43
N HIS A 125 9.47 3.56 -6.57
CA HIS A 125 10.29 2.56 -5.89
C HIS A 125 9.44 1.63 -5.02
N GLY A 126 9.68 0.33 -5.11
CA GLY A 126 8.91 -0.68 -4.39
C GLY A 126 7.61 -1.10 -5.08
N GLN A 127 7.33 -0.61 -6.28
CA GLN A 127 6.18 -1.06 -7.07
C GLN A 127 6.28 -2.56 -7.32
N PRO A 128 5.23 -3.37 -6.98
CA PRO A 128 5.25 -4.81 -7.23
C PRO A 128 5.36 -5.12 -8.73
N ILE A 129 6.36 -5.91 -9.11
CA ILE A 129 6.63 -6.29 -10.50
C ILE A 129 6.70 -7.81 -10.71
N ALA A 130 6.93 -8.58 -9.63
CA ALA A 130 6.93 -10.03 -9.65
C ALA A 130 6.48 -10.58 -8.29
N VAL A 131 6.19 -11.89 -8.25
CA VAL A 131 5.99 -12.66 -7.02
C VAL A 131 6.82 -13.91 -7.12
N VAL A 132 7.61 -14.19 -6.10
CA VAL A 132 8.26 -15.51 -5.94
C VAL A 132 7.42 -16.35 -5.02
N ILE A 133 7.11 -17.57 -5.48
CA ILE A 133 6.33 -18.55 -4.74
C ILE A 133 7.28 -19.64 -4.27
N GLY A 134 7.22 -19.97 -2.97
CA GLY A 134 8.03 -21.00 -2.35
C GLY A 134 7.20 -21.93 -1.46
N GLU A 135 7.78 -23.09 -1.13
CA GLU A 135 7.21 -24.04 -0.17
C GLU A 135 7.23 -23.47 1.25
N THR A 136 8.21 -22.62 1.54
CA THR A 136 8.34 -21.90 2.81
C THR A 136 8.47 -20.39 2.55
N LEU A 137 8.22 -19.60 3.58
CA LEU A 137 8.40 -18.14 3.49
C LEU A 137 9.89 -17.78 3.28
N GLU A 138 10.79 -18.54 3.90
CA GLU A 138 12.23 -18.37 3.77
C GLU A 138 12.69 -18.60 2.33
N ALA A 139 12.28 -19.71 1.71
CA ALA A 139 12.63 -20.03 0.32
C ALA A 139 12.09 -18.95 -0.65
N ALA A 140 10.83 -18.53 -0.45
CA ALA A 140 10.24 -17.45 -1.25
C ALA A 140 10.97 -16.11 -1.07
N THR A 141 11.43 -15.81 0.16
CA THR A 141 12.19 -14.58 0.47
C THR A 141 13.58 -14.63 -0.13
N GLU A 142 14.29 -15.76 -0.02
CA GLU A 142 15.60 -15.97 -0.64
C GLU A 142 15.50 -15.80 -2.16
N GLY A 143 14.51 -16.46 -2.79
CA GLY A 143 14.26 -16.30 -4.21
C GLY A 143 13.92 -14.87 -4.62
N ALA A 144 13.12 -14.15 -3.81
CA ALA A 144 12.78 -12.76 -4.09
C ALA A 144 14.00 -11.83 -4.05
N ASN A 145 14.93 -12.08 -3.12
CA ASN A 145 16.18 -11.31 -2.98
C ASN A 145 17.22 -11.65 -4.06
N ALA A 146 17.21 -12.88 -4.55
CA ALA A 146 18.16 -13.35 -5.57
C ALA A 146 17.71 -13.09 -7.00
N LEU A 147 16.43 -12.72 -7.21
CA LEU A 147 15.85 -12.54 -8.54
C LEU A 147 16.54 -11.41 -9.31
N VAL A 148 17.08 -11.75 -10.48
CA VAL A 148 17.79 -10.79 -11.34
C VAL A 148 16.81 -10.05 -12.24
N ILE A 149 16.79 -8.72 -12.12
CA ILE A 149 15.90 -7.85 -12.88
C ILE A 149 16.71 -6.78 -13.58
N THR A 150 16.45 -6.61 -14.86
CA THR A 150 17.07 -5.55 -15.68
C THR A 150 16.03 -4.47 -15.96
N TYR A 151 16.43 -3.22 -15.76
CA TYR A 151 15.58 -2.05 -15.98
C TYR A 151 16.09 -1.19 -17.11
N GLU A 152 15.17 -0.50 -17.76
CA GLU A 152 15.42 0.75 -18.47
C GLU A 152 15.14 1.88 -17.48
N ASP A 153 16.19 2.38 -16.85
CA ASP A 153 16.11 3.34 -15.75
C ASP A 153 15.91 4.77 -16.29
N GLU A 154 14.86 5.42 -15.83
CA GLU A 154 14.52 6.82 -16.12
C GLU A 154 14.36 7.62 -14.83
N THR A 155 15.05 7.23 -13.75
CA THR A 155 14.96 7.87 -12.43
C THR A 155 15.27 9.37 -12.48
N ASP A 156 16.13 9.81 -13.40
CA ASP A 156 16.43 11.22 -13.67
C ASP A 156 15.21 12.04 -14.13
N LYS A 157 14.19 11.37 -14.71
CA LYS A 157 12.92 11.98 -15.11
C LYS A 157 11.85 11.94 -14.01
N ALA A 158 12.15 11.38 -12.85
CA ALA A 158 11.22 11.34 -11.73
C ALA A 158 11.16 12.71 -11.05
N ALA A 159 9.95 13.27 -10.96
CA ALA A 159 9.73 14.53 -10.23
C ALA A 159 9.66 14.23 -8.73
N LEU A 160 10.81 14.29 -8.05
CA LEU A 160 10.94 13.94 -6.64
C LEU A 160 10.77 15.14 -5.70
N GLU A 161 10.95 16.37 -6.22
CA GLU A 161 10.83 17.60 -5.43
C GLU A 161 9.48 18.27 -5.65
N PHE A 162 8.80 18.61 -4.56
CA PHE A 162 7.50 19.29 -4.59
C PHE A 162 7.55 20.62 -5.33
N SER A 163 8.64 21.38 -5.18
CA SER A 163 8.87 22.67 -5.84
C SER A 163 8.87 22.56 -7.37
N GLU A 164 9.34 21.46 -7.91
CA GLU A 164 9.34 21.18 -9.35
C GLU A 164 7.96 20.79 -9.85
N VAL A 165 7.25 19.98 -9.08
CA VAL A 165 5.90 19.51 -9.43
C VAL A 165 4.87 20.63 -9.35
N LEU A 166 5.04 21.55 -8.42
CA LEU A 166 4.11 22.66 -8.21
C LEU A 166 3.95 23.54 -9.47
N LYS A 167 5.00 23.69 -10.28
CA LYS A 167 4.95 24.45 -11.55
C LYS A 167 3.99 23.85 -12.58
N ASN A 168 3.70 22.55 -12.45
CA ASN A 168 2.82 21.79 -13.35
C ASN A 168 1.49 21.42 -12.68
N ALA A 169 1.22 21.94 -11.48
CA ALA A 169 -0.01 21.65 -10.76
C ALA A 169 -1.22 22.19 -11.52
N ARG A 170 -2.26 21.38 -11.63
CA ARG A 170 -3.55 21.78 -12.22
C ARG A 170 -4.45 22.32 -11.11
N GLU A 171 -5.10 23.45 -11.39
CA GLU A 171 -6.20 23.89 -10.56
C GLU A 171 -7.32 22.82 -10.54
N VAL A 172 -7.72 22.43 -9.35
CA VAL A 172 -8.89 21.56 -9.18
C VAL A 172 -10.12 22.45 -9.28
N LYS A 173 -10.90 22.25 -10.36
CA LYS A 173 -12.19 22.91 -10.55
C LYS A 173 -13.31 22.16 -9.85
#